data_705cae649f8fb52f5570dff2cb7b6184
#
_entry.id   705cae649f8fb52f5570dff2cb7b6184
#
_cell.length_a   1.000
_cell.length_b   1.000
_cell.length_c   1.000
_cell.angle_alpha   90.00
_cell.angle_beta   90.00
_cell.angle_gamma   90.00
#
_symmetry.space_group_name_H-M   'P 1'
#
loop_
_entity.id
_entity.type
_entity.pdbx_description
1 polymer ?
#
loop_
_entity_poly.entity_id
_entity_poly.type
_entity_poly.pdbx_seq_one_letter_code
_entity_poly.pdbx_strand_id
1 'polypeptide(L)'
;RLLQLNYSVFASVLTYKAGQAYISNPKLHIITGKLHNKEEIISFIKKNKIKCVIDATHSFAEIISKNLNNACQEINTPLLAFERKSQMNNVNNFNYINDLKGIKKCDLENKNLLLAIGSRYLNDTASYYMKSKANVFTRVLPTYESITKAFGSCIKKSNIAILEPSKSEGCILEKKLCDFWGIDYVLCRESGSYAQKNWESIISGS
;
A
#
# COMPACT_ATOMS: atom_id res chain seq x y z
N ARG A 1 -1.77 1.48 23.23
CA ARG A 1 -0.96 2.40 24.08
C ARG A 1 -1.73 3.67 24.46
N LEU A 2 -2.35 4.44 23.53
CA LEU A 2 -3.13 5.65 23.88
C LEU A 2 -4.30 5.33 24.83
N LEU A 3 -5.03 4.26 24.58
CA LEU A 3 -6.12 3.81 25.44
C LEU A 3 -5.64 3.40 26.84
N GLN A 4 -4.45 2.79 26.94
CA GLN A 4 -3.81 2.46 28.21
C GLN A 4 -3.41 3.71 29.00
N LEU A 5 -3.10 4.80 28.28
CA LEU A 5 -2.84 6.12 28.87
C LEU A 5 -4.14 6.92 29.12
N ASN A 6 -5.28 6.26 29.05
CA ASN A 6 -6.59 6.82 29.36
C ASN A 6 -7.10 7.91 28.38
N TYR A 7 -6.55 8.03 27.20
CA TYR A 7 -7.06 8.94 26.16
C TYR A 7 -8.33 8.40 25.52
N SER A 8 -9.24 9.30 25.14
CA SER A 8 -10.33 9.00 24.19
C SER A 8 -9.77 9.05 22.76
N VAL A 9 -9.98 8.01 21.98
CA VAL A 9 -9.39 7.84 20.66
C VAL A 9 -10.49 7.69 19.61
N PHE A 10 -10.42 8.50 18.58
CA PHE A 10 -11.22 8.33 17.35
C PHE A 10 -10.34 7.71 16.28
N ALA A 11 -10.69 6.51 15.82
CA ALA A 11 -9.97 5.80 14.76
C ALA A 11 -10.79 5.81 13.47
N SER A 12 -10.33 6.57 12.48
CA SER A 12 -10.92 6.59 11.15
C SER A 12 -10.34 5.44 10.31
N VAL A 13 -11.21 4.59 9.79
CA VAL A 13 -10.86 3.45 8.94
C VAL A 13 -11.70 3.45 7.66
N LEU A 14 -11.12 2.96 6.57
CA LEU A 14 -11.78 3.00 5.28
C LEU A 14 -12.96 2.03 5.18
N THR A 15 -12.84 0.84 5.80
CA THR A 15 -13.82 -0.24 5.69
C THR A 15 -14.24 -0.78 7.04
N TYR A 16 -15.44 -1.32 7.13
CA TYR A 16 -15.93 -2.00 8.33
C TYR A 16 -14.99 -3.14 8.77
N LYS A 17 -14.49 -3.95 7.83
CA LYS A 17 -13.52 -5.02 8.10
C LYS A 17 -12.23 -4.49 8.77
N ALA A 18 -11.77 -3.32 8.37
CA ALA A 18 -10.61 -2.71 9.02
C ALA A 18 -10.92 -2.27 10.45
N GLY A 19 -12.16 -1.83 10.71
CA GLY A 19 -12.62 -1.49 12.06
C GLY A 19 -12.67 -2.70 13.01
N GLN A 20 -13.01 -3.87 12.50
CA GLN A 20 -13.07 -5.11 13.30
C GLN A 20 -11.69 -5.58 13.83
N ALA A 21 -10.59 -5.06 13.28
CA ALA A 21 -9.24 -5.36 13.77
C ALA A 21 -8.93 -4.72 15.14
N TYR A 22 -9.76 -3.78 15.59
CA TYR A 22 -9.57 -3.09 16.85
C TYR A 22 -10.32 -3.79 18.00
N ILE A 23 -9.66 -3.87 19.15
CA ILE A 23 -10.27 -4.42 20.37
C ILE A 23 -11.34 -3.44 20.87
N SER A 24 -12.50 -3.96 21.27
CA SER A 24 -13.58 -3.15 21.87
C SER A 24 -13.08 -2.44 23.13
N ASN A 25 -13.25 -1.12 23.18
CA ASN A 25 -12.90 -0.31 24.33
C ASN A 25 -13.86 0.89 24.42
N PRO A 26 -14.40 1.24 25.60
CA PRO A 26 -15.35 2.36 25.75
C PRO A 26 -14.82 3.73 25.30
N LYS A 27 -13.48 3.90 25.29
CA LYS A 27 -12.81 5.14 24.86
C LYS A 27 -12.33 5.10 23.41
N LEU A 28 -12.63 4.03 22.67
CA LEU A 28 -12.30 3.90 21.26
C LEU A 28 -13.56 4.07 20.40
N HIS A 29 -13.58 5.10 19.60
CA HIS A 29 -14.64 5.38 18.65
C HIS A 29 -14.15 5.09 17.25
N ILE A 30 -14.67 4.02 16.64
CA ILE A 30 -14.30 3.63 15.26
C ILE A 30 -15.27 4.31 14.29
N ILE A 31 -14.70 4.98 13.31
CA ILE A 31 -15.43 5.67 12.26
C ILE A 31 -15.08 5.02 10.93
N THR A 32 -16.09 4.46 10.30
CA THR A 32 -15.96 3.82 9.00
C THR A 32 -16.35 4.79 7.89
N GLY A 33 -15.52 4.86 6.86
CA GLY A 33 -15.76 5.68 5.69
C GLY A 33 -14.60 6.62 5.38
N LYS A 34 -14.68 7.27 4.23
CA LYS A 34 -13.67 8.24 3.80
C LYS A 34 -13.98 9.62 4.41
N LEU A 35 -12.96 10.28 4.91
CA LEU A 35 -12.93 11.73 5.04
C LEU A 35 -12.42 12.25 3.69
N HIS A 36 -13.34 12.76 2.86
CA HIS A 36 -13.07 12.99 1.44
C HIS A 36 -12.20 14.22 1.18
N ASN A 37 -12.34 15.25 2.00
CA ASN A 37 -11.71 16.53 1.78
C ASN A 37 -11.30 17.21 3.10
N LYS A 38 -10.61 18.32 2.98
CA LYS A 38 -10.13 19.12 4.11
C LYS A 38 -11.28 19.62 5.01
N GLU A 39 -12.38 20.02 4.42
CA GLU A 39 -13.55 20.61 5.11
C GLU A 39 -14.21 19.56 6.01
N GLU A 40 -14.37 18.33 5.55
CA GLU A 40 -14.90 17.22 6.35
C GLU A 40 -13.98 16.89 7.53
N ILE A 41 -12.67 16.92 7.31
CA ILE A 41 -11.68 16.69 8.36
C ILE A 41 -11.78 17.79 9.43
N ILE A 42 -11.83 19.06 9.02
CA ILE A 42 -11.97 20.20 9.95
C ILE A 42 -13.27 20.08 10.75
N SER A 43 -14.39 19.81 10.08
CA SER A 43 -15.69 19.62 10.73
C SER A 43 -15.65 18.50 11.76
N PHE A 44 -15.02 17.38 11.41
CA PHE A 44 -14.86 16.25 12.30
C PHE A 44 -14.02 16.57 13.53
N ILE A 45 -12.86 17.24 13.35
CA ILE A 45 -11.98 17.66 14.45
C ILE A 45 -12.73 18.58 15.41
N LYS A 46 -13.42 19.60 14.89
CA LYS A 46 -14.17 20.57 15.71
C LYS A 46 -15.34 19.91 16.45
N LYS A 47 -16.17 19.12 15.75
CA LYS A 47 -17.33 18.43 16.31
C LYS A 47 -16.95 17.52 17.48
N ASN A 48 -15.87 16.80 17.36
CA ASN A 48 -15.42 15.82 18.35
C ASN A 48 -14.36 16.38 19.32
N LYS A 49 -14.07 17.68 19.26
CA LYS A 49 -13.12 18.40 20.12
C LYS A 49 -11.73 17.70 20.16
N ILE A 50 -11.28 17.24 19.00
CA ILE A 50 -10.00 16.54 18.85
C ILE A 50 -8.85 17.50 19.19
N LYS A 51 -7.95 17.08 20.06
CA LYS A 51 -6.82 17.89 20.53
C LYS A 51 -5.52 17.64 19.77
N CYS A 52 -5.40 16.47 19.16
CA CYS A 52 -4.23 16.08 18.37
C CYS A 52 -4.66 15.05 17.34
N VAL A 53 -4.12 15.16 16.14
CA VAL A 53 -4.33 14.20 15.06
C VAL A 53 -3.07 13.36 14.90
N ILE A 54 -3.22 12.05 14.70
CA ILE A 54 -2.12 11.16 14.37
C ILE A 54 -2.38 10.59 12.98
N ASP A 55 -1.56 10.99 12.02
CA ASP A 55 -1.56 10.39 10.69
C ASP A 55 -0.82 9.05 10.76
N ALA A 56 -1.57 7.97 10.87
CA ALA A 56 -1.08 6.60 10.82
C ALA A 56 -1.48 5.90 9.52
N THR A 57 -1.74 6.68 8.47
CA THR A 57 -2.10 6.16 7.16
C THR A 57 -0.91 5.43 6.52
N HIS A 58 -1.19 4.70 5.47
CA HIS A 58 -0.13 4.04 4.71
C HIS A 58 0.72 5.10 3.99
N SER A 59 2.04 4.91 3.93
CA SER A 59 3.01 5.83 3.30
C SER A 59 2.64 6.27 1.87
N PHE A 60 1.80 5.51 1.16
CA PHE A 60 1.30 5.85 -0.17
C PHE A 60 -0.09 6.51 -0.17
N ALA A 61 -0.61 6.88 0.97
CA ALA A 61 -1.90 7.56 1.09
C ALA A 61 -1.76 9.08 1.02
N GLU A 62 -0.97 9.58 0.08
CA GLU A 62 -0.55 10.99 -0.07
C GLU A 62 -1.71 11.99 -0.01
N ILE A 63 -2.85 11.65 -0.63
CA ILE A 63 -4.00 12.56 -0.71
C ILE A 63 -4.56 12.83 0.70
N ILE A 64 -4.77 11.78 1.50
CA ILE A 64 -5.32 11.95 2.85
C ILE A 64 -4.30 12.63 3.77
N SER A 65 -3.03 12.28 3.69
CA SER A 65 -1.97 12.92 4.48
C SER A 65 -1.86 14.41 4.16
N LYS A 66 -1.95 14.79 2.87
CA LYS A 66 -2.01 16.20 2.46
C LYS A 66 -3.25 16.92 3.00
N ASN A 67 -4.41 16.27 2.91
CA ASN A 67 -5.65 16.86 3.43
C ASN A 67 -5.60 17.01 4.96
N LEU A 68 -5.06 16.05 5.70
CA LEU A 68 -4.85 16.13 7.15
C LEU A 68 -3.92 17.29 7.51
N ASN A 69 -2.78 17.40 6.80
CA ASN A 69 -1.83 18.48 7.04
C ASN A 69 -2.47 19.86 6.83
N ASN A 70 -3.15 20.05 5.70
CA ASN A 70 -3.83 21.31 5.38
C ASN A 70 -4.94 21.64 6.40
N ALA A 71 -5.74 20.64 6.79
CA ALA A 71 -6.81 20.82 7.78
C ALA A 71 -6.26 21.19 9.15
N CYS A 72 -5.24 20.47 9.62
CA CYS A 72 -4.64 20.71 10.93
C CYS A 72 -3.93 22.06 11.02
N GLN A 73 -3.25 22.48 9.95
CA GLN A 73 -2.63 23.79 9.86
C GLN A 73 -3.68 24.93 9.94
N GLU A 74 -4.80 24.80 9.20
CA GLU A 74 -5.83 25.84 9.16
C GLU A 74 -6.48 26.09 10.53
N ILE A 75 -6.63 25.04 11.33
CA ILE A 75 -7.31 25.16 12.64
C ILE A 75 -6.34 25.06 13.83
N ASN A 76 -5.03 25.16 13.58
CA ASN A 76 -3.97 25.08 14.59
C ASN A 76 -4.08 23.83 15.49
N THR A 77 -4.43 22.68 14.92
CA THR A 77 -4.49 21.41 15.65
C THR A 77 -3.16 20.65 15.44
N PRO A 78 -2.48 20.18 16.52
CA PRO A 78 -1.28 19.40 16.38
C PRO A 78 -1.47 18.14 15.52
N LEU A 79 -0.56 17.92 14.56
CA LEU A 79 -0.52 16.74 13.71
C LEU A 79 0.80 16.01 13.93
N LEU A 80 0.71 14.72 14.25
CA LEU A 80 1.84 13.79 14.35
C LEU A 80 1.77 12.79 13.20
N ALA A 81 2.80 12.72 12.37
CA ALA A 81 2.94 11.67 11.37
C ALA A 81 3.61 10.44 12.01
N PHE A 82 2.95 9.29 11.90
CA PHE A 82 3.51 8.01 12.30
C PHE A 82 4.08 7.30 11.08
N GLU A 83 5.37 7.48 10.86
CA GLU A 83 6.09 6.84 9.78
C GLU A 83 6.64 5.48 10.24
N ARG A 84 6.42 4.46 9.43
CA ARG A 84 7.09 3.17 9.62
C ARG A 84 8.54 3.34 9.18
N LYS A 85 9.47 2.98 10.05
CA LYS A 85 10.88 2.92 9.65
C LYS A 85 11.01 1.97 8.46
N SER A 86 11.69 2.42 7.41
CA SER A 86 12.17 1.50 6.38
C SER A 86 12.97 0.40 7.07
N GLN A 87 12.61 -0.85 6.83
CA GLN A 87 13.31 -1.99 7.43
C GLN A 87 14.38 -2.53 6.48
N MET A 88 14.64 -1.83 5.39
CA MET A 88 15.59 -2.26 4.39
C MET A 88 17.02 -1.88 4.79
N ASN A 89 17.64 -2.79 5.51
CA ASN A 89 19.10 -2.81 5.64
C ASN A 89 19.66 -3.50 4.40
N ASN A 90 20.42 -2.77 3.56
CA ASN A 90 21.37 -3.23 2.54
C ASN A 90 21.20 -4.69 2.07
N VAL A 91 20.05 -5.04 1.51
CA VAL A 91 19.85 -6.34 0.87
C VAL A 91 20.45 -6.23 -0.54
N ASN A 92 21.49 -7.00 -0.81
CA ASN A 92 22.29 -7.02 -2.04
C ASN A 92 21.43 -7.42 -3.20
N ASN A 93 20.44 -7.09 -3.66
CA ASN A 93 19.64 -7.39 -4.86
C ASN A 93 18.42 -6.48 -5.02
N PHE A 94 18.35 -5.38 -4.21
CA PHE A 94 17.32 -4.37 -4.35
C PHE A 94 17.87 -3.10 -4.98
N ASN A 95 17.17 -2.64 -6.02
CA ASN A 95 17.41 -1.34 -6.62
C ASN A 95 16.26 -0.41 -6.25
N TYR A 96 16.56 0.68 -5.56
CA TYR A 96 15.58 1.71 -5.25
C TYR A 96 15.34 2.61 -6.45
N ILE A 97 14.07 2.85 -6.74
CA ILE A 97 13.65 3.80 -7.75
C ILE A 97 12.63 4.76 -7.13
N ASN A 98 12.76 6.03 -7.43
CA ASN A 98 11.85 7.07 -6.91
C ASN A 98 10.54 7.16 -7.70
N ASP A 99 10.48 6.54 -8.87
CA ASP A 99 9.32 6.55 -9.76
C ASP A 99 9.02 5.11 -10.21
N LEU A 100 7.74 4.79 -10.36
CA LEU A 100 7.28 3.50 -10.89
C LEU A 100 7.78 3.21 -12.33
N LYS A 101 8.29 4.21 -13.02
CA LYS A 101 8.88 4.11 -14.36
C LYS A 101 10.41 4.19 -14.35
N GLY A 102 11.03 4.04 -13.17
CA GLY A 102 12.46 4.23 -12.96
C GLY A 102 13.37 3.08 -13.44
N ILE A 103 12.82 1.91 -13.79
CA ILE A 103 13.62 0.81 -14.34
C ILE A 103 13.98 1.16 -15.79
N LYS A 104 15.25 0.99 -16.13
CA LYS A 104 15.72 1.21 -17.50
C LYS A 104 15.06 0.24 -18.46
N LYS A 105 14.55 0.74 -19.58
CA LYS A 105 13.82 -0.07 -20.55
C LYS A 105 14.67 -1.19 -21.18
N CYS A 106 15.96 -0.94 -21.41
CA CYS A 106 16.88 -1.93 -21.98
C CYS A 106 17.06 -3.15 -21.07
N ASP A 107 16.92 -2.99 -19.77
CA ASP A 107 17.07 -4.08 -18.79
C ASP A 107 15.85 -5.02 -18.78
N LEU A 108 14.74 -4.59 -19.35
CA LEU A 108 13.46 -5.31 -19.34
C LEU A 108 13.05 -5.89 -20.70
N GLU A 109 13.85 -5.70 -21.74
CA GLU A 109 13.51 -6.25 -23.07
C GLU A 109 13.45 -7.78 -23.01
N ASN A 110 12.30 -8.35 -23.39
CA ASN A 110 11.98 -9.78 -23.35
C ASN A 110 12.05 -10.40 -21.92
N LYS A 111 11.98 -9.58 -20.88
CA LYS A 111 11.97 -10.02 -19.47
C LYS A 111 10.58 -10.08 -18.90
N ASN A 112 10.37 -10.95 -17.93
CA ASN A 112 9.12 -11.11 -17.20
C ASN A 112 9.13 -10.22 -15.96
N LEU A 113 8.32 -9.17 -15.97
CA LEU A 113 8.21 -8.18 -14.89
C LEU A 113 6.91 -8.36 -14.12
N LEU A 114 7.01 -8.67 -12.83
CA LEU A 114 5.87 -8.70 -11.92
C LEU A 114 5.64 -7.33 -11.27
N LEU A 115 4.47 -6.75 -11.49
CA LEU A 115 4.01 -5.52 -10.83
C LEU A 115 3.24 -5.87 -9.55
N ALA A 116 3.91 -5.75 -8.40
CA ALA A 116 3.33 -5.91 -7.06
C ALA A 116 3.04 -4.54 -6.40
N ILE A 117 2.56 -3.58 -7.18
CA ILE A 117 2.38 -2.17 -6.80
C ILE A 117 0.94 -1.80 -6.40
N GLY A 118 0.02 -2.77 -6.44
CA GLY A 118 -1.42 -2.53 -6.27
C GLY A 118 -2.08 -2.01 -7.54
N SER A 119 -3.40 -1.83 -7.50
CA SER A 119 -4.20 -1.56 -8.69
C SER A 119 -4.27 -0.10 -9.15
N ARG A 120 -3.89 0.87 -8.29
CA ARG A 120 -4.08 2.31 -8.58
C ARG A 120 -3.34 2.79 -9.83
N TYR A 121 -2.06 2.42 -9.95
CA TYR A 121 -1.18 2.86 -11.04
C TYR A 121 -0.86 1.74 -12.02
N LEU A 122 -1.59 0.63 -11.93
CA LEU A 122 -1.28 -0.60 -12.65
C LEU A 122 -1.28 -0.42 -14.16
N ASN A 123 -2.35 0.16 -14.71
CA ASN A 123 -2.49 0.31 -16.15
C ASN A 123 -1.38 1.17 -16.77
N ASP A 124 -1.09 2.33 -16.15
CA ASP A 124 -0.09 3.28 -16.68
C ASP A 124 1.32 2.70 -16.59
N THR A 125 1.62 2.02 -15.47
CA THR A 125 2.91 1.37 -15.26
C THR A 125 3.09 0.19 -16.21
N ALA A 126 2.08 -0.66 -16.36
CA ALA A 126 2.11 -1.79 -17.28
C ALA A 126 2.29 -1.33 -18.73
N SER A 127 1.49 -0.35 -19.17
CA SER A 127 1.57 0.22 -20.53
C SER A 127 2.96 0.80 -20.81
N TYR A 128 3.58 1.44 -19.82
CA TYR A 128 4.93 1.98 -19.96
C TYR A 128 5.98 0.88 -20.21
N TYR A 129 5.96 -0.21 -19.42
CA TYR A 129 6.95 -1.28 -19.55
C TYR A 129 6.67 -2.22 -20.73
N MET A 130 5.42 -2.43 -21.12
CA MET A 130 5.10 -3.21 -22.32
C MET A 130 5.63 -2.57 -23.61
N LYS A 131 5.77 -1.23 -23.65
CA LYS A 131 6.44 -0.53 -24.77
C LYS A 131 7.94 -0.86 -24.86
N SER A 132 8.52 -1.43 -23.85
CA SER A 132 9.90 -1.91 -23.81
C SER A 132 10.03 -3.40 -24.15
N LYS A 133 8.99 -4.01 -24.70
CA LYS A 133 8.88 -5.45 -24.95
C LYS A 133 8.97 -6.33 -23.70
N ALA A 134 8.72 -5.76 -22.51
CA ALA A 134 8.61 -6.54 -21.28
C ALA A 134 7.31 -7.36 -21.28
N ASN A 135 7.36 -8.59 -20.79
CA ASN A 135 6.18 -9.36 -20.46
C ASN A 135 5.71 -8.95 -19.07
N VAL A 136 4.56 -8.30 -18.98
CA VAL A 136 4.07 -7.76 -17.71
C VAL A 136 3.07 -8.70 -17.06
N PHE A 137 3.31 -8.97 -15.78
CA PHE A 137 2.47 -9.74 -14.87
C PHE A 137 2.04 -8.87 -13.70
N THR A 138 0.97 -9.22 -13.03
CA THR A 138 0.55 -8.52 -11.81
C THR A 138 -0.10 -9.42 -10.79
N ARG A 139 0.03 -9.04 -9.53
CA ARG A 139 -0.72 -9.59 -8.42
C ARG A 139 -1.52 -8.46 -7.76
N VAL A 140 -2.83 -8.65 -7.64
CA VAL A 140 -3.75 -7.71 -7.01
C VAL A 140 -4.53 -8.37 -5.88
N LEU A 141 -5.04 -7.55 -4.97
CA LEU A 141 -5.87 -8.03 -3.86
C LEU A 141 -7.25 -8.51 -4.37
N PRO A 142 -7.90 -9.48 -3.70
CA PRO A 142 -9.23 -9.97 -4.01
C PRO A 142 -10.32 -8.98 -3.59
N THR A 143 -10.25 -7.74 -4.06
CA THR A 143 -11.29 -6.72 -3.87
C THR A 143 -11.90 -6.35 -5.21
N TYR A 144 -13.18 -6.01 -5.20
CA TYR A 144 -13.90 -5.62 -6.43
C TYR A 144 -13.16 -4.53 -7.21
N GLU A 145 -12.70 -3.48 -6.51
CA GLU A 145 -11.97 -2.37 -7.15
C GLU A 145 -10.66 -2.84 -7.80
N SER A 146 -9.87 -3.68 -7.08
CA SER A 146 -8.59 -4.16 -7.58
C SER A 146 -8.74 -5.09 -8.78
N ILE A 147 -9.73 -5.98 -8.72
CA ILE A 147 -10.07 -6.91 -9.81
C ILE A 147 -10.51 -6.13 -11.05
N THR A 148 -11.47 -5.21 -10.89
CA THR A 148 -11.99 -4.39 -12.00
C THR A 148 -10.88 -3.61 -12.68
N LYS A 149 -9.98 -2.97 -11.89
CA LYS A 149 -8.85 -2.22 -12.46
C LYS A 149 -7.83 -3.13 -13.15
N ALA A 150 -7.56 -4.30 -12.60
CA ALA A 150 -6.62 -5.24 -13.20
C ALA A 150 -7.15 -5.80 -14.54
N PHE A 151 -8.42 -6.21 -14.57
CA PHE A 151 -9.05 -6.71 -15.79
C PHE A 151 -9.31 -5.64 -16.84
N GLY A 152 -9.44 -4.38 -16.43
CA GLY A 152 -9.53 -3.21 -17.32
C GLY A 152 -8.18 -2.68 -17.80
N SER A 153 -7.06 -3.26 -17.33
CA SER A 153 -5.71 -2.86 -17.76
C SER A 153 -5.28 -3.52 -19.07
N CYS A 154 -4.16 -3.06 -19.62
CA CYS A 154 -3.55 -3.66 -20.80
C CYS A 154 -2.88 -5.02 -20.57
N ILE A 155 -2.85 -5.52 -19.34
CA ILE A 155 -2.21 -6.81 -18.99
C ILE A 155 -3.09 -7.98 -19.46
N LYS A 156 -2.47 -9.00 -20.05
CA LYS A 156 -3.19 -10.24 -20.43
C LYS A 156 -3.84 -10.86 -19.20
N LYS A 157 -5.08 -11.32 -19.32
CA LYS A 157 -5.83 -11.93 -18.20
C LYS A 157 -5.11 -13.13 -17.57
N SER A 158 -4.40 -13.91 -18.36
CA SER A 158 -3.55 -15.01 -17.90
C SER A 158 -2.38 -14.58 -17.03
N ASN A 159 -2.00 -13.32 -17.08
CA ASN A 159 -0.88 -12.73 -16.35
C ASN A 159 -1.34 -11.96 -15.09
N ILE A 160 -2.59 -12.15 -14.67
CA ILE A 160 -3.18 -11.50 -13.50
C ILE A 160 -3.45 -12.55 -12.43
N ALA A 161 -2.80 -12.44 -11.28
CA ALA A 161 -3.10 -13.22 -10.09
C ALA A 161 -3.91 -12.40 -9.09
N ILE A 162 -4.94 -13.01 -8.52
CA ILE A 162 -5.81 -12.41 -7.52
C ILE A 162 -5.53 -13.13 -6.20
N LEU A 163 -4.65 -12.55 -5.38
CA LEU A 163 -4.15 -13.19 -4.16
C LEU A 163 -3.94 -12.15 -3.05
N GLU A 164 -4.26 -12.52 -1.80
CA GLU A 164 -3.76 -11.78 -0.63
C GLU A 164 -2.28 -12.10 -0.41
N PRO A 165 -1.49 -11.15 0.14
CA PRO A 165 -0.11 -11.44 0.56
C PRO A 165 -0.10 -12.56 1.58
N SER A 166 0.84 -13.50 1.45
CA SER A 166 1.07 -14.51 2.48
C SER A 166 1.34 -13.87 3.82
N LYS A 167 0.67 -14.36 4.86
CA LYS A 167 0.90 -13.96 6.25
C LYS A 167 1.84 -14.93 6.98
N SER A 168 2.11 -16.07 6.36
CA SER A 168 2.99 -17.12 6.90
C SER A 168 4.45 -16.87 6.53
N GLU A 169 5.35 -17.31 7.37
CA GLU A 169 6.76 -17.38 7.04
C GLU A 169 6.99 -18.27 5.81
N GLY A 170 7.92 -17.87 4.94
CA GLY A 170 8.33 -18.66 3.78
C GLY A 170 7.74 -18.24 2.43
N CYS A 171 6.74 -17.35 2.39
CA CYS A 171 6.24 -16.71 1.14
C CYS A 171 5.96 -17.69 -0.01
N ILE A 172 5.48 -18.88 0.32
CA ILE A 172 5.37 -20.01 -0.60
C ILE A 172 4.53 -19.67 -1.84
N LEU A 173 3.43 -18.94 -1.66
CA LEU A 173 2.55 -18.58 -2.78
C LEU A 173 3.22 -17.60 -3.74
N GLU A 174 3.88 -16.58 -3.21
CA GLU A 174 4.58 -15.59 -4.02
C GLU A 174 5.77 -16.22 -4.75
N LYS A 175 6.53 -17.13 -4.08
CA LYS A 175 7.62 -17.86 -4.70
C LYS A 175 7.11 -18.76 -5.82
N LYS A 176 6.09 -19.57 -5.58
CA LYS A 176 5.49 -20.44 -6.60
C LYS A 176 4.92 -19.64 -7.78
N LEU A 177 4.36 -18.47 -7.53
CA LEU A 177 3.88 -17.59 -8.58
C LEU A 177 5.02 -17.08 -9.46
N CYS A 178 6.13 -16.66 -8.84
CA CYS A 178 7.33 -16.23 -9.56
C CYS A 178 7.94 -17.38 -10.38
N ASP A 179 8.06 -18.56 -9.79
CA ASP A 179 8.56 -19.77 -10.47
C ASP A 179 7.65 -20.13 -11.67
N PHE A 180 6.34 -20.16 -11.46
CA PHE A 180 5.37 -20.51 -12.50
C PHE A 180 5.38 -19.56 -13.70
N TRP A 181 5.57 -18.26 -13.45
CA TRP A 181 5.63 -17.25 -14.50
C TRP A 181 7.04 -16.95 -15.01
N GLY A 182 8.07 -17.59 -14.43
CA GLY A 182 9.47 -17.33 -14.76
C GLY A 182 9.84 -15.86 -14.58
N ILE A 183 9.48 -15.26 -13.44
CA ILE A 183 9.66 -13.82 -13.19
C ILE A 183 11.14 -13.48 -13.05
N ASP A 184 11.62 -12.55 -13.88
CA ASP A 184 12.98 -12.02 -13.80
C ASP A 184 13.08 -10.84 -12.82
N TYR A 185 12.04 -9.99 -12.77
CA TYR A 185 12.02 -8.77 -11.94
C TYR A 185 10.70 -8.58 -11.22
N VAL A 186 10.77 -8.12 -9.98
CA VAL A 186 9.59 -7.72 -9.20
C VAL A 186 9.67 -6.22 -8.89
N LEU A 187 8.68 -5.46 -9.34
CA LEU A 187 8.50 -4.09 -8.93
C LEU A 187 7.48 -4.04 -7.79
N CYS A 188 7.95 -3.73 -6.59
CA CYS A 188 7.10 -3.59 -5.42
C CYS A 188 7.28 -2.22 -4.75
N ARG A 189 6.36 -1.88 -3.85
CA ARG A 189 6.44 -0.66 -3.07
C ARG A 189 7.15 -0.90 -1.75
N GLU A 190 7.99 0.06 -1.36
CA GLU A 190 8.55 0.12 -0.02
C GLU A 190 7.44 0.51 0.99
N SER A 191 6.83 -0.47 1.60
CA SER A 191 5.67 -0.26 2.48
C SER A 191 5.93 -0.60 3.95
N GLY A 192 7.09 -1.17 4.26
CA GLY A 192 7.38 -1.72 5.59
C GLY A 192 6.38 -2.80 6.03
N SER A 193 5.63 -3.39 5.09
CA SER A 193 4.58 -4.38 5.35
C SER A 193 5.07 -5.80 5.14
N TYR A 194 4.25 -6.79 5.56
CA TYR A 194 4.50 -8.19 5.27
C TYR A 194 4.68 -8.47 3.77
N ALA A 195 3.92 -7.78 2.93
CA ALA A 195 4.03 -7.97 1.48
C ALA A 195 5.42 -7.60 0.95
N GLN A 196 6.04 -6.56 1.49
CA GLN A 196 7.41 -6.20 1.15
C GLN A 196 8.40 -7.25 1.66
N LYS A 197 8.28 -7.66 2.94
CA LYS A 197 9.12 -8.71 3.53
C LYS A 197 9.06 -10.02 2.74
N ASN A 198 7.90 -10.34 2.19
CA ASN A 198 7.74 -11.52 1.35
C ASN A 198 8.63 -11.45 0.11
N TRP A 199 8.69 -10.29 -0.55
CA TRP A 199 9.59 -10.11 -1.70
C TRP A 199 11.06 -10.16 -1.31
N GLU A 200 11.42 -9.57 -0.16
CA GLU A 200 12.77 -9.64 0.40
C GLU A 200 13.20 -11.09 0.66
N SER A 201 12.33 -11.88 1.27
CA SER A 201 12.59 -13.29 1.58
C SER A 201 12.75 -14.15 0.33
N ILE A 202 11.99 -13.88 -0.73
CA ILE A 202 12.09 -14.61 -2.00
C ILE A 202 13.45 -14.36 -2.66
N ILE A 203 13.95 -13.14 -2.59
CA ILE A 203 15.21 -12.74 -3.21
C ILE A 203 16.43 -13.19 -2.39
N SER A 204 16.31 -13.19 -1.04
CA SER A 204 17.41 -13.51 -0.12
C SER A 204 17.51 -15.02 0.19
N GLY A 205 16.44 -15.75 0.09
CA GLY A 205 16.32 -17.15 0.53
C GLY A 205 16.34 -18.16 -0.60
N SER A 206 16.74 -17.72 -1.73
CA SER A 206 17.06 -18.57 -2.87
C SER A 206 18.45 -19.14 -2.69
#